data_86a43001c23240506b5e6ea3fecf738e
#
_entry.id   86a43001c23240506b5e6ea3fecf738e
#
_cell.length_a   1.000
_cell.length_b   1.000
_cell.length_c   1.000
_cell.angle_alpha   90.00
_cell.angle_beta   90.00
_cell.angle_gamma   90.00
#
_symmetry.space_group_name_H-M   'P 1'
#
loop_
_entity.id
_entity.type
_entity.pdbx_description
1 polymer ?
#
loop_
_entity_poly.entity_id
_entity_poly.type
_entity_poly.pdbx_seq_one_letter_code
_entity_poly.pdbx_strand_id
1 'polypeptide(L)'
;SNEHYKGILSGKSTGVFNGRIHVHPDAQKTDAIQNNQNLLLSDDAIIHTKPELEIYADDVKCTHGATVGQLDEKGLFYLRARGLNRKEAQQILMRAYVNEIIENVSDEKIKTELMELILERLPKGG
;
A
#
# COMPACT_ATOMS: atom_id res chain seq x y z
N SER A 1 6.10 3.38 17.19
CA SER A 1 6.54 2.98 15.85
C SER A 1 5.37 2.96 14.87
N ASN A 2 5.66 3.27 13.62
CA ASN A 2 4.68 3.26 12.54
C ASN A 2 5.13 2.27 11.47
N GLU A 3 4.26 1.37 11.10
CA GLU A 3 4.50 0.42 10.02
C GLU A 3 3.42 0.58 8.97
N HIS A 4 3.84 0.87 7.74
CA HIS A 4 2.94 1.01 6.60
C HIS A 4 3.34 0.04 5.50
N TYR A 5 2.43 -0.83 5.13
CA TYR A 5 2.61 -1.77 4.04
C TYR A 5 1.62 -1.48 2.94
N LYS A 6 2.10 -1.36 1.71
CA LYS A 6 1.25 -1.16 0.55
C LYS A 6 1.50 -2.26 -0.48
N GLY A 7 0.42 -2.86 -0.95
CA GLY A 7 0.48 -3.89 -1.97
C GLY A 7 -0.25 -3.48 -3.24
N ILE A 8 0.22 -3.98 -4.37
CA ILE A 8 -0.43 -3.80 -5.66
C ILE A 8 -0.55 -5.18 -6.30
N LEU A 9 -1.77 -5.57 -6.63
CA LEU A 9 -2.07 -6.88 -7.20
C LEU A 9 -2.78 -6.72 -8.53
N SER A 10 -2.36 -7.52 -9.52
CA SER A 10 -2.94 -7.48 -10.86
C SER A 10 -3.21 -8.88 -11.40
N GLY A 11 -3.98 -8.98 -12.48
CA GLY A 11 -4.30 -10.24 -13.12
C GLY A 11 -5.10 -11.15 -12.18
N LYS A 12 -4.67 -12.41 -12.08
CA LYS A 12 -5.30 -13.42 -11.19
C LYS A 12 -4.45 -13.67 -9.95
N SER A 13 -3.69 -12.69 -9.50
CA SER A 13 -2.80 -12.85 -8.35
C SER A 13 -3.55 -12.89 -7.03
N THR A 14 -2.98 -13.60 -6.07
CA THR A 14 -3.47 -13.65 -4.69
C THR A 14 -2.35 -13.24 -3.76
N GLY A 15 -2.62 -12.27 -2.90
CA GLY A 15 -1.70 -11.83 -1.88
C GLY A 15 -2.19 -12.20 -0.49
N VAL A 16 -1.25 -12.38 0.44
CA VAL A 16 -1.55 -12.64 1.85
C VAL A 16 -0.71 -11.70 2.69
N PHE A 17 -1.34 -10.99 3.61
CA PHE A 17 -0.67 -10.16 4.58
C PHE A 17 -1.07 -10.59 5.99
N ASN A 18 -0.09 -11.02 6.77
CA ASN A 18 -0.27 -11.32 8.19
C ASN A 18 0.68 -10.42 8.99
N GLY A 19 0.11 -9.50 9.75
CA GLY A 19 0.88 -8.58 10.57
C GLY A 19 0.51 -8.72 12.03
N ARG A 20 1.50 -8.73 12.92
CA ARG A 20 1.29 -8.84 14.36
C ARG A 20 2.03 -7.73 15.08
N ILE A 21 1.34 -7.03 15.95
CA ILE A 21 1.96 -6.13 16.92
C ILE A 21 1.99 -6.86 18.26
N HIS A 22 3.20 -7.08 18.78
CA HIS A 22 3.42 -7.73 20.08
C HIS A 22 4.02 -6.71 21.05
N VAL A 23 3.31 -6.40 22.12
CA VAL A 23 3.77 -5.47 23.14
C VAL A 23 4.07 -6.23 24.42
N HIS A 24 5.35 -6.25 24.81
CA HIS A 24 5.80 -6.94 26.02
C HIS A 24 5.28 -6.25 27.29
N PRO A 25 5.13 -6.98 28.42
CA PRO A 25 4.60 -6.39 29.66
C PRO A 25 5.38 -5.21 30.20
N ASP A 26 6.68 -5.12 29.93
CA ASP A 26 7.56 -4.04 30.39
C ASP A 26 7.67 -2.89 29.37
N ALA A 27 7.04 -3.00 28.21
CA ALA A 27 7.06 -1.96 27.16
C ALA A 27 5.92 -0.97 27.34
N GLN A 28 5.88 -0.30 28.48
CA GLN A 28 4.86 0.72 28.75
C GLN A 28 5.06 1.96 27.89
N LYS A 29 3.96 2.70 27.65
CA LYS A 29 3.91 3.92 26.82
C LYS A 29 4.27 3.70 25.35
N THR A 30 4.16 2.46 24.87
CA THR A 30 4.31 2.18 23.45
C THR A 30 3.18 2.82 22.65
N ASP A 31 3.55 3.49 21.55
CA ASP A 31 2.62 4.02 20.57
C ASP A 31 2.96 3.34 19.23
N ALA A 32 2.13 2.43 18.79
CA ALA A 32 2.38 1.64 17.59
C ALA A 32 1.18 1.67 16.64
N ILE A 33 1.48 1.91 15.36
CA ILE A 33 0.48 1.90 14.30
C ILE A 33 0.95 0.94 13.21
N GLN A 34 0.07 0.04 12.79
CA GLN A 34 0.31 -0.85 11.67
C GLN A 34 -0.82 -0.67 10.65
N ASN A 35 -0.46 -0.28 9.43
CA ASN A 35 -1.40 -0.14 8.33
C ASN A 35 -0.98 -1.00 7.14
N ASN A 36 -1.95 -1.69 6.56
CA ASN A 36 -1.79 -2.40 5.31
C ASN A 36 -2.79 -1.87 4.30
N GLN A 37 -2.32 -1.28 3.22
CA GLN A 37 -3.15 -0.77 2.14
C GLN A 37 -2.85 -1.56 0.88
N ASN A 38 -3.88 -2.04 0.21
CA ASN A 38 -3.74 -2.86 -0.99
C ASN A 38 -4.56 -2.28 -2.12
N LEU A 39 -3.95 -2.25 -3.30
CA LEU A 39 -4.61 -1.80 -4.52
C LEU A 39 -4.76 -2.99 -5.47
N LEU A 40 -5.99 -3.30 -5.83
CA LEU A 40 -6.30 -4.35 -6.80
C LEU A 40 -6.50 -3.70 -8.17
N LEU A 41 -5.73 -4.15 -9.16
CA LEU A 41 -5.78 -3.62 -10.53
C LEU A 41 -6.74 -4.39 -11.43
N SER A 42 -7.26 -5.52 -10.95
CA SER A 42 -8.22 -6.33 -11.70
C SER A 42 -9.22 -6.98 -10.75
N ASP A 43 -10.37 -7.39 -11.28
CA ASP A 43 -11.39 -8.06 -10.49
C ASP A 43 -10.98 -9.46 -10.02
N ASP A 44 -10.00 -10.07 -10.70
CA ASP A 44 -9.50 -11.41 -10.37
C ASP A 44 -8.38 -11.41 -9.31
N ALA A 45 -7.88 -10.23 -8.95
CA ALA A 45 -6.87 -10.12 -7.90
C ALA A 45 -7.51 -10.21 -6.52
N ILE A 46 -6.87 -10.93 -5.61
CA ILE A 46 -7.38 -11.19 -4.27
C ILE A 46 -6.29 -10.91 -3.25
N ILE A 47 -6.66 -10.25 -2.15
CA ILE A 47 -5.78 -10.06 -1.00
C ILE A 47 -6.46 -10.58 0.26
N HIS A 48 -5.72 -11.34 1.05
CA HIS A 48 -6.13 -11.76 2.39
C HIS A 48 -5.29 -11.03 3.42
N THR A 49 -5.94 -10.27 4.29
CA THR A 49 -5.25 -9.52 5.34
C THR A 49 -5.68 -9.99 6.71
N LYS A 50 -4.71 -10.16 7.61
CA LYS A 50 -4.96 -10.56 8.99
C LYS A 50 -4.05 -9.79 9.94
N PRO A 51 -4.38 -8.55 10.27
CA PRO A 51 -3.64 -7.84 11.30
C PRO A 51 -4.03 -8.37 12.69
N GLU A 52 -3.05 -8.48 13.59
CA GLU A 52 -3.25 -8.99 14.94
C GLU A 52 -2.57 -8.09 15.97
N LEU A 53 -3.19 -7.97 17.15
CA LEU A 53 -2.60 -7.28 18.29
C LEU A 53 -2.44 -8.26 19.45
N GLU A 54 -1.23 -8.31 20.02
CA GLU A 54 -0.93 -9.01 21.26
C GLU A 54 -0.34 -7.99 22.24
N ILE A 55 -1.17 -7.48 23.13
CA ILE A 55 -0.78 -6.39 24.02
C ILE A 55 -0.77 -6.89 25.46
N TYR A 56 0.41 -6.88 26.08
CA TYR A 56 0.62 -7.33 27.45
C TYR A 56 1.02 -6.20 28.39
N ALA A 57 0.99 -4.96 27.92
CA ALA A 57 1.22 -3.76 28.72
C ALA A 57 -0.07 -2.94 28.82
N ASP A 58 -0.25 -2.18 29.91
CA ASP A 58 -1.50 -1.46 30.18
C ASP A 58 -1.51 -0.03 29.62
N ASP A 59 -0.38 0.66 29.68
CA ASP A 59 -0.28 2.07 29.27
C ASP A 59 0.33 2.17 27.87
N VAL A 60 -0.46 1.80 26.86
CA VAL A 60 -0.01 1.78 25.47
C VAL A 60 -1.13 2.21 24.52
N LYS A 61 -0.72 2.71 23.35
CA LYS A 61 -1.61 2.99 22.23
C LYS A 61 -1.17 2.15 21.04
N CYS A 62 -1.99 1.19 20.66
CA CYS A 62 -1.70 0.33 19.52
C CYS A 62 -2.92 0.25 18.62
N THR A 63 -2.72 0.52 17.33
CA THR A 63 -3.78 0.42 16.33
C THR A 63 -3.30 -0.37 15.12
N HIS A 64 -4.22 -1.04 14.47
CA HIS A 64 -3.96 -1.71 13.21
C HIS A 64 -5.11 -1.45 12.25
N GLY A 65 -4.83 -1.55 10.97
CA GLY A 65 -5.83 -1.41 9.95
C GLY A 65 -5.40 -2.08 8.66
N ALA A 66 -6.38 -2.50 7.88
CA ALA A 66 -6.14 -3.01 6.55
C ALA A 66 -7.22 -2.47 5.63
N THR A 67 -6.83 -2.05 4.44
CA THR A 67 -7.75 -1.58 3.42
C THR A 67 -7.46 -2.28 2.11
N VAL A 68 -8.52 -2.52 1.35
CA VAL A 68 -8.44 -3.08 0.01
C VAL A 68 -9.25 -2.17 -0.90
N GLY A 69 -8.63 -1.68 -1.95
CA GLY A 69 -9.28 -0.77 -2.88
C GLY A 69 -8.92 -1.08 -4.32
N GLN A 70 -9.66 -0.47 -5.22
CA GLN A 70 -9.37 -0.51 -6.65
C GLN A 70 -8.91 0.87 -7.10
N LEU A 71 -8.42 0.97 -8.33
CA LEU A 71 -8.09 2.27 -8.90
C LEU A 71 -9.32 3.18 -8.87
N ASP A 72 -9.10 4.45 -8.52
CA ASP A 72 -10.17 5.44 -8.44
C ASP A 72 -10.83 5.65 -9.80
N GLU A 73 -12.08 5.21 -9.93
CA GLU A 73 -12.84 5.36 -11.18
C GLU A 73 -13.08 6.82 -11.55
N LYS A 74 -13.20 7.70 -10.56
CA LYS A 74 -13.33 9.14 -10.80
C LYS A 74 -12.04 9.71 -11.37
N GLY A 75 -10.90 9.29 -10.83
CA GLY A 75 -9.59 9.67 -11.32
C GLY A 75 -9.37 9.18 -12.75
N LEU A 76 -9.75 7.93 -13.04
CA LEU A 76 -9.68 7.39 -14.38
C LEU A 76 -10.54 8.19 -15.36
N PHE A 77 -11.77 8.48 -14.98
CA PHE A 77 -12.69 9.28 -15.81
C PHE A 77 -12.13 10.67 -16.09
N TYR A 78 -11.61 11.34 -15.08
CA TYR A 78 -11.03 12.67 -15.20
C TYR A 78 -9.86 12.70 -16.19
N LEU A 79 -8.94 11.72 -16.07
CA LEU A 79 -7.79 11.63 -16.94
C LEU A 79 -8.20 11.28 -18.38
N ARG A 80 -9.15 10.39 -18.57
CA ARG A 80 -9.66 10.03 -19.88
C ARG A 80 -10.39 11.18 -20.56
N ALA A 81 -11.12 11.98 -19.79
CA ALA A 81 -11.78 13.18 -20.30
C ALA A 81 -10.78 14.22 -20.82
N ARG A 82 -9.52 14.16 -20.39
CA ARG A 82 -8.44 15.02 -20.85
C ARG A 82 -7.63 14.43 -22.01
N GLY A 83 -8.10 13.35 -22.61
CA GLY A 83 -7.50 12.77 -23.81
C GLY A 83 -6.61 11.57 -23.59
N LEU A 84 -6.46 11.09 -22.35
CA LEU A 84 -5.67 9.90 -22.06
C LEU A 84 -6.52 8.64 -22.27
N ASN A 85 -5.91 7.59 -22.83
CA ASN A 85 -6.60 6.31 -22.90
C ASN A 85 -6.57 5.62 -21.53
N ARG A 86 -7.31 4.53 -21.38
CA ARG A 86 -7.42 3.82 -20.10
C ARG A 86 -6.07 3.35 -19.56
N LYS A 87 -5.22 2.82 -20.43
CA LYS A 87 -3.86 2.37 -20.05
C LYS A 87 -3.02 3.51 -19.50
N GLU A 88 -2.99 4.62 -20.20
CA GLU A 88 -2.22 5.79 -19.77
C GLU A 88 -2.72 6.33 -18.44
N ALA A 89 -4.04 6.40 -18.28
CA ALA A 89 -4.65 6.85 -17.02
C ALA A 89 -4.32 5.92 -15.86
N GLN A 90 -4.39 4.61 -16.08
CA GLN A 90 -4.02 3.62 -15.06
C GLN A 90 -2.55 3.74 -14.66
N GLN A 91 -1.65 3.95 -15.62
CA GLN A 91 -0.23 4.12 -15.34
C GLN A 91 0.03 5.35 -14.47
N ILE A 92 -0.66 6.45 -14.75
CA ILE A 92 -0.53 7.67 -13.95
C ILE A 92 -0.99 7.43 -12.50
N LEU A 93 -2.14 6.78 -12.33
CA LEU A 93 -2.68 6.51 -10.98
C LEU A 93 -1.82 5.51 -10.21
N MET A 94 -1.28 4.49 -10.87
CA MET A 94 -0.35 3.55 -10.24
C MET A 94 0.94 4.25 -9.81
N ARG A 95 1.48 5.11 -10.66
CA ARG A 95 2.68 5.89 -10.34
C ARG A 95 2.45 6.79 -9.13
N ALA A 96 1.29 7.44 -9.07
CA ALA A 96 0.93 8.28 -7.93
C ALA A 96 0.86 7.45 -6.62
N TYR A 97 0.28 6.27 -6.69
CA TYR A 97 0.19 5.35 -5.55
C TYR A 97 1.58 4.91 -5.06
N VAL A 98 2.45 4.55 -5.99
CA VAL A 98 3.84 4.18 -5.67
C VAL A 98 4.60 5.36 -5.09
N ASN A 99 4.39 6.56 -5.62
CA ASN A 99 5.05 7.77 -5.14
C ASN A 99 4.73 8.05 -3.67
N GLU A 100 3.50 7.78 -3.24
CA GLU A 100 3.13 7.91 -1.83
C GLU A 100 3.96 6.99 -0.91
N ILE A 101 4.32 5.81 -1.41
CA ILE A 101 5.13 4.86 -0.63
C ILE A 101 6.54 5.38 -0.43
N ILE A 102 7.14 5.94 -1.48
CA ILE A 102 8.56 6.30 -1.48
C ILE A 102 8.83 7.74 -1.09
N GLU A 103 7.80 8.58 -0.95
CA GLU A 103 8.00 10.00 -0.60
C GLU A 103 8.67 10.20 0.76
N ASN A 104 8.57 9.22 1.66
CA ASN A 104 9.18 9.27 2.97
C ASN A 104 10.66 8.88 2.98
N VAL A 105 11.20 8.45 1.84
CA VAL A 105 12.63 8.18 1.70
C VAL A 105 13.36 9.49 1.56
N SER A 106 14.29 9.79 2.47
CA SER A 106 14.96 11.09 2.51
C SER A 106 16.06 11.26 1.46
N ASP A 107 16.67 10.18 1.02
CA ASP A 107 17.74 10.23 0.02
C ASP A 107 17.17 10.23 -1.39
N GLU A 108 17.35 11.32 -2.13
CA GLU A 108 16.81 11.49 -3.48
C GLU A 108 17.34 10.46 -4.48
N LYS A 109 18.59 10.05 -4.34
CA LYS A 109 19.17 9.04 -5.22
C LYS A 109 18.51 7.69 -5.00
N ILE A 110 18.30 7.31 -3.75
CA ILE A 110 17.60 6.06 -3.39
C ILE A 110 16.16 6.10 -3.85
N LYS A 111 15.47 7.23 -3.67
CA LYS A 111 14.11 7.44 -4.18
C LYS A 111 14.02 7.15 -5.68
N THR A 112 14.92 7.74 -6.46
CA THR A 112 14.93 7.58 -7.91
C THR A 112 15.16 6.12 -8.31
N GLU A 113 16.12 5.46 -7.68
CA GLU A 113 16.42 4.06 -7.93
C GLU A 113 15.25 3.14 -7.56
N LEU A 114 14.60 3.38 -6.42
CA LEU A 114 13.44 2.62 -5.99
C LEU A 114 12.26 2.80 -6.95
N MET A 115 12.01 4.04 -7.39
CA MET A 115 10.93 4.33 -8.33
C MET A 115 11.14 3.56 -9.64
N GLU A 116 12.36 3.59 -10.18
CA GLU A 116 12.69 2.85 -11.40
C GLU A 116 12.46 1.35 -11.25
N LEU A 117 12.94 0.76 -10.15
CA LEU A 117 12.77 -0.67 -9.88
C LEU A 117 11.30 -1.06 -9.76
N ILE A 118 10.51 -0.27 -9.07
CA ILE A 118 9.09 -0.56 -8.88
C ILE A 118 8.33 -0.43 -10.19
N LEU A 119 8.58 0.63 -10.95
CA LEU A 119 7.89 0.87 -12.22
C LEU A 119 8.19 -0.22 -13.26
N GLU A 120 9.40 -0.78 -13.25
CA GLU A 120 9.75 -1.91 -14.11
C GLU A 120 8.91 -3.16 -13.83
N ARG A 121 8.48 -3.34 -12.58
CA ARG A 121 7.73 -4.52 -12.14
C ARG A 121 6.23 -4.35 -12.21
N LEU A 122 5.74 -3.14 -12.41
CA LEU A 122 4.31 -2.91 -12.55
C LEU A 122 3.81 -3.35 -13.93
N PRO A 123 2.54 -3.79 -14.01
CA PRO A 123 1.97 -4.15 -15.31
C PRO A 123 1.93 -2.93 -16.21
N LYS A 124 2.40 -3.12 -17.46
CA LYS A 124 2.44 -2.05 -18.47
C LYS A 124 1.12 -2.00 -19.23
N GLY A 125 0.06 -1.77 -18.51
CA GLY A 125 -1.25 -1.53 -19.06
C GLY A 125 -1.91 -2.78 -19.63
N GLY A 126 -2.92 -3.15 -19.09
CA GLY A 126 -3.45 -4.29 -19.58
C GLY A 126 -4.81 -4.65 -19.51
#